data_d3a798a29e0a7c0253de105f64127c8e
#
_entry.id   d3a798a29e0a7c0253de105f64127c8e
#
_cell.length_a   1.000
_cell.length_b   1.000
_cell.length_c   1.000
_cell.angle_alpha   90.00
_cell.angle_beta   90.00
_cell.angle_gamma   90.00
#
_symmetry.space_group_name_H-M   'P 1'
#
loop_
_entity.id
_entity.type
_entity.pdbx_description
1 polymer ?
#
loop_
_entity_poly.entity_id
_entity_poly.type
_entity_poly.pdbx_seq_one_letter_code
_entity_poly.pdbx_strand_id
1 'polypeptide(L)'
;MKTIAKLKIIRGSTTVFFAAIIFICGFFPDLNIQVAAAVLSGCILGGIQGAGSAGIFIIAQFIFSGFSLEQTGNFTAIFASTFISGLIACSPSIIEKKFSAQIFFKVFFGCIAGFSIYYFFESLFYKNLNWIYFLSADIFKCIGIIIFSIAIRPKLATLLFPPKETEKEIEELIKKLK
;
A
#
# COMPACT_ATOMS: atom_id res chain seq x y z
N MET A 1 1.28 -25.96 12.18
CA MET A 1 2.05 -25.71 10.94
C MET A 1 1.20 -25.29 9.72
N LYS A 2 0.11 -25.99 9.37
CA LYS A 2 -0.71 -25.68 8.18
C LYS A 2 -1.29 -24.24 8.18
N THR A 3 -1.71 -23.71 9.34
CA THR A 3 -2.35 -22.37 9.44
C THR A 3 -1.36 -21.22 9.17
N ILE A 4 -0.13 -21.31 9.70
CA ILE A 4 0.91 -20.28 9.49
C ILE A 4 1.37 -20.26 8.02
N ALA A 5 1.54 -21.44 7.42
CA ALA A 5 1.87 -21.54 6.01
C ALA A 5 0.77 -20.92 5.13
N LYS A 6 -0.51 -21.19 5.46
CA LYS A 6 -1.65 -20.58 4.76
C LYS A 6 -1.66 -19.05 4.86
N LEU A 7 -1.40 -18.49 6.05
CA LEU A 7 -1.32 -17.03 6.25
C LEU A 7 -0.17 -16.40 5.45
N LYS A 8 1.00 -17.02 5.44
CA LYS A 8 2.14 -16.54 4.64
C LYS A 8 1.82 -16.56 3.15
N ILE A 9 1.15 -17.61 2.67
CA ILE A 9 0.73 -17.71 1.26
C ILE A 9 -0.27 -16.61 0.93
N ILE A 10 -1.29 -16.38 1.76
CA ILE A 10 -2.30 -15.35 1.53
C ILE A 10 -1.63 -13.96 1.50
N ARG A 11 -0.75 -13.66 2.47
CA ARG A 11 0.01 -12.40 2.50
C ARG A 11 0.87 -12.22 1.26
N GLY A 12 1.60 -13.25 0.84
CA GLY A 12 2.41 -13.23 -0.37
C GLY A 12 1.57 -13.01 -1.63
N SER A 13 0.48 -13.77 -1.78
CA SER A 13 -0.40 -13.66 -2.94
C SER A 13 -1.06 -12.29 -3.05
N THR A 14 -1.51 -11.71 -1.94
CA THR A 14 -2.09 -10.36 -1.95
C THR A 14 -1.05 -9.29 -2.27
N THR A 15 0.17 -9.42 -1.79
CA THR A 15 1.28 -8.52 -2.12
C THR A 15 1.59 -8.54 -3.62
N VAL A 16 1.70 -9.74 -4.22
CA VAL A 16 1.91 -9.91 -5.66
C VAL A 16 0.73 -9.37 -6.48
N PHE A 17 -0.50 -9.61 -6.02
CA PHE A 17 -1.69 -9.09 -6.70
C PHE A 17 -1.71 -7.56 -6.76
N PHE A 18 -1.39 -6.87 -5.67
CA PHE A 18 -1.29 -5.41 -5.67
C PHE A 18 -0.10 -4.91 -6.49
N ALA A 19 1.03 -5.63 -6.51
CA ALA A 19 2.16 -5.31 -7.38
C ALA A 19 1.75 -5.37 -8.87
N ALA A 20 0.97 -6.38 -9.26
CA ALA A 20 0.43 -6.49 -10.61
C ALA A 20 -0.52 -5.35 -10.96
N ILE A 21 -1.39 -4.93 -10.00
CA ILE A 21 -2.26 -3.75 -10.21
C ILE A 21 -1.43 -2.50 -10.44
N ILE A 22 -0.41 -2.23 -9.61
CA ILE A 22 0.47 -1.07 -9.76
C ILE A 22 1.17 -1.11 -11.14
N PHE A 23 1.62 -2.28 -11.57
CA PHE A 23 2.26 -2.48 -12.87
C PHE A 23 1.31 -2.18 -14.02
N ILE A 24 0.10 -2.73 -14.00
CA ILE A 24 -0.93 -2.51 -15.03
C ILE A 24 -1.31 -1.02 -15.09
N CYS A 25 -1.48 -0.37 -13.94
CA CYS A 25 -1.78 1.06 -13.87
C CYS A 25 -0.68 1.93 -14.47
N GLY A 26 0.57 1.46 -14.51
CA GLY A 26 1.69 2.14 -15.14
C GLY A 26 1.59 2.28 -16.66
N PHE A 27 0.72 1.49 -17.33
CA PHE A 27 0.44 1.66 -18.77
C PHE A 27 -0.46 2.86 -19.07
N PHE A 28 -0.99 3.55 -18.04
CA PHE A 28 -1.86 4.71 -18.16
C PHE A 28 -1.22 5.94 -17.49
N PRO A 29 -0.08 6.45 -17.99
CA PRO A 29 0.70 7.50 -17.32
C PRO A 29 -0.08 8.82 -17.18
N ASP A 30 -0.89 9.17 -18.19
CA ASP A 30 -1.64 10.43 -18.23
C ASP A 30 -2.63 10.60 -17.09
N LEU A 31 -3.13 9.50 -16.54
CA LEU A 31 -4.10 9.50 -15.44
C LEU A 31 -3.45 9.44 -14.05
N ASN A 32 -2.14 9.26 -13.97
CA ASN A 32 -1.40 9.08 -12.71
C ASN A 32 -2.04 8.04 -11.75
N ILE A 33 -2.70 7.02 -12.35
CA ILE A 33 -3.43 5.99 -11.60
C ILE A 33 -2.45 5.06 -10.87
N GLN A 34 -1.24 4.94 -11.36
CA GLN A 34 -0.19 4.12 -10.78
C GLN A 34 0.12 4.51 -9.32
N VAL A 35 0.25 5.81 -9.07
CA VAL A 35 0.48 6.35 -7.72
C VAL A 35 -0.72 6.08 -6.83
N ALA A 36 -1.93 6.27 -7.35
CA ALA A 36 -3.15 5.95 -6.62
C ALA A 36 -3.23 4.46 -6.24
N ALA A 37 -2.86 3.56 -7.15
CA ALA A 37 -2.79 2.12 -6.88
C ALA A 37 -1.73 1.78 -5.82
N ALA A 38 -0.59 2.46 -5.86
CA ALA A 38 0.48 2.31 -4.88
C ALA A 38 0.03 2.77 -3.47
N VAL A 39 -0.54 3.97 -3.37
CA VAL A 39 -1.09 4.50 -2.11
C VAL A 39 -2.22 3.60 -1.58
N LEU A 40 -3.10 3.12 -2.46
CA LEU A 40 -4.15 2.16 -2.11
C LEU A 40 -3.57 0.87 -1.53
N SER A 41 -2.54 0.32 -2.15
CA SER A 41 -1.86 -0.89 -1.65
C SER A 41 -1.30 -0.67 -0.24
N GLY A 42 -0.67 0.47 0.01
CA GLY A 42 -0.21 0.87 1.34
C GLY A 42 -1.36 0.94 2.35
N CYS A 43 -2.44 1.64 2.00
CA CYS A 43 -3.61 1.80 2.87
C CYS A 43 -4.31 0.47 3.22
N ILE A 44 -4.28 -0.52 2.33
CA ILE A 44 -4.91 -1.83 2.53
C ILE A 44 -3.97 -2.82 3.22
N LEU A 45 -2.75 -2.97 2.70
CA LEU A 45 -1.80 -3.99 3.14
C LEU A 45 -0.96 -3.56 4.35
N GLY A 46 -0.87 -2.25 4.60
CA GLY A 46 0.03 -1.67 5.60
C GLY A 46 1.42 -1.36 5.05
N GLY A 47 2.24 -0.66 5.85
CA GLY A 47 3.51 -0.10 5.38
C GLY A 47 4.46 -1.15 4.80
N ILE A 48 4.74 -2.23 5.52
CA ILE A 48 5.72 -3.24 5.11
C ILE A 48 5.24 -4.04 3.88
N GLN A 49 4.00 -4.51 3.88
CA GLN A 49 3.48 -5.30 2.77
C GLN A 49 3.17 -4.43 1.55
N GLY A 50 2.68 -3.21 1.77
CA GLY A 50 2.51 -2.22 0.71
C GLY A 50 3.84 -1.88 0.04
N ALA A 51 4.88 -1.57 0.82
CA ALA A 51 6.23 -1.38 0.31
C ALA A 51 6.76 -2.62 -0.45
N GLY A 52 6.44 -3.83 0.04
CA GLY A 52 6.73 -5.07 -0.66
C GLY A 52 6.07 -5.14 -2.03
N SER A 53 4.80 -4.72 -2.16
CA SER A 53 4.12 -4.68 -3.46
C SER A 53 4.76 -3.66 -4.42
N ALA A 54 5.13 -2.49 -3.92
CA ALA A 54 5.86 -1.48 -4.69
C ALA A 54 7.25 -2.00 -5.11
N GLY A 55 7.96 -2.68 -4.21
CA GLY A 55 9.27 -3.29 -4.52
C GLY A 55 9.20 -4.35 -5.62
N ILE A 56 8.21 -5.24 -5.57
CA ILE A 56 7.99 -6.25 -6.63
C ILE A 56 7.66 -5.57 -7.95
N PHE A 57 6.80 -4.54 -7.93
CA PHE A 57 6.50 -3.73 -9.12
C PHE A 57 7.78 -3.12 -9.70
N ILE A 58 8.63 -2.50 -8.89
CA ILE A 58 9.89 -1.87 -9.32
C ILE A 58 10.81 -2.89 -9.99
N ILE A 59 10.98 -4.06 -9.39
CA ILE A 59 11.78 -5.14 -9.96
C ILE A 59 11.21 -5.59 -11.32
N ALA A 60 9.89 -5.78 -11.41
CA ALA A 60 9.23 -6.12 -12.67
C ALA A 60 9.48 -5.04 -13.73
N GLN A 61 9.32 -3.77 -13.38
CA GLN A 61 9.54 -2.66 -14.31
C GLN A 61 10.99 -2.61 -14.82
N PHE A 62 11.98 -2.84 -13.95
CA PHE A 62 13.39 -2.93 -14.39
C PHE A 62 13.64 -4.05 -15.39
N ILE A 63 12.99 -5.20 -15.21
CA ILE A 63 13.14 -6.32 -16.13
C ILE A 63 12.57 -5.98 -17.52
N PHE A 64 11.43 -5.28 -17.58
CA PHE A 64 10.74 -4.97 -18.84
C PHE A 64 11.24 -3.72 -19.54
N SER A 65 11.60 -2.66 -18.80
CA SER A 65 11.93 -1.34 -19.38
C SER A 65 13.42 -0.99 -19.28
N GLY A 66 14.20 -1.79 -18.58
CA GLY A 66 15.59 -1.46 -18.26
C GLY A 66 15.71 -0.40 -17.17
N PHE A 67 16.93 0.05 -16.89
CA PHE A 67 17.25 1.01 -15.85
C PHE A 67 17.48 2.42 -16.45
N SER A 68 16.74 3.42 -15.99
CA SER A 68 17.05 4.82 -16.25
C SER A 68 17.05 5.63 -14.94
N LEU A 69 17.84 6.72 -14.93
CA LEU A 69 17.97 7.58 -13.75
C LEU A 69 16.64 8.27 -13.41
N GLU A 70 15.88 8.69 -14.43
CA GLU A 70 14.56 9.30 -14.27
C GLU A 70 13.56 8.34 -13.63
N GLN A 71 13.54 7.09 -14.10
CA GLN A 71 12.68 6.05 -13.53
C GLN A 71 13.02 5.77 -12.06
N THR A 72 14.29 5.89 -11.67
CA THR A 72 14.70 5.68 -10.28
C THR A 72 14.06 6.68 -9.34
N GLY A 73 13.94 7.94 -9.75
CA GLY A 73 13.24 8.98 -8.97
C GLY A 73 11.78 8.63 -8.75
N ASN A 74 11.06 8.28 -9.81
CA ASN A 74 9.66 7.87 -9.75
C ASN A 74 9.47 6.61 -8.90
N PHE A 75 10.35 5.61 -9.01
CA PHE A 75 10.27 4.39 -8.21
C PHE A 75 10.50 4.66 -6.73
N THR A 76 11.45 5.53 -6.39
CA THR A 76 11.67 5.96 -4.99
C THR A 76 10.44 6.66 -4.45
N ALA A 77 9.82 7.54 -5.23
CA ALA A 77 8.60 8.24 -4.87
C ALA A 77 7.44 7.27 -4.62
N ILE A 78 7.21 6.31 -5.53
CA ILE A 78 6.17 5.28 -5.40
C ILE A 78 6.42 4.41 -4.16
N PHE A 79 7.64 3.95 -3.94
CA PHE A 79 7.98 3.13 -2.78
C PHE A 79 7.75 3.87 -1.46
N ALA A 80 8.28 5.10 -1.36
CA ALA A 80 8.13 5.93 -0.17
C ALA A 80 6.67 6.29 0.12
N SER A 81 5.90 6.67 -0.91
CA SER A 81 4.49 6.99 -0.78
C SER A 81 3.66 5.80 -0.29
N THR A 82 3.93 4.62 -0.82
CA THR A 82 3.27 3.38 -0.42
C THR A 82 3.59 3.01 1.02
N PHE A 83 4.85 3.12 1.41
CA PHE A 83 5.30 2.82 2.76
C PHE A 83 4.67 3.76 3.80
N ILE A 84 4.75 5.07 3.57
CA ILE A 84 4.24 6.10 4.50
C ILE A 84 2.70 6.04 4.60
N SER A 85 2.01 5.92 3.47
CA SER A 85 0.54 5.76 3.49
C SER A 85 0.12 4.55 4.30
N GLY A 86 0.84 3.45 4.18
CA GLY A 86 0.58 2.22 4.91
C GLY A 86 0.90 2.31 6.40
N LEU A 87 1.96 3.01 6.79
CA LEU A 87 2.27 3.25 8.21
C LEU A 87 1.16 4.05 8.92
N ILE A 88 0.60 5.05 8.24
CA ILE A 88 -0.45 5.91 8.80
C ILE A 88 -1.80 5.20 8.78
N ALA A 89 -2.18 4.60 7.64
CA ALA A 89 -3.48 3.99 7.44
C ALA A 89 -3.65 2.66 8.18
N CYS A 90 -2.58 1.89 8.34
CA CYS A 90 -2.58 0.56 8.95
C CYS A 90 -1.85 0.52 10.29
N SER A 91 -2.37 1.19 11.32
CA SER A 91 -1.87 0.87 12.66
C SER A 91 -2.51 -0.43 13.17
N PRO A 92 -1.76 -1.27 13.92
CA PRO A 92 -2.23 -2.56 14.43
C PRO A 92 -3.52 -2.50 15.27
N SER A 93 -3.82 -1.33 15.85
CA SER A 93 -5.02 -1.10 16.65
C SER A 93 -6.33 -1.00 15.84
N ILE A 94 -6.25 -0.99 14.49
CA ILE A 94 -7.41 -0.77 13.61
C ILE A 94 -7.91 -2.05 12.95
N ILE A 95 -7.42 -3.19 13.37
CA ILE A 95 -7.91 -4.49 12.89
C ILE A 95 -9.33 -4.78 13.42
N GLU A 96 -9.98 -3.77 13.97
CA GLU A 96 -11.33 -3.93 14.45
C GLU A 96 -12.34 -4.05 13.31
N LYS A 97 -13.18 -5.07 13.46
CA LYS A 97 -14.08 -5.70 12.51
C LYS A 97 -15.20 -4.80 11.96
N LYS A 98 -15.29 -3.52 12.34
CA LYS A 98 -16.38 -2.62 11.95
C LYS A 98 -15.86 -1.27 11.49
N PHE A 99 -16.56 -0.65 10.55
CA PHE A 99 -16.36 0.74 10.16
C PHE A 99 -16.39 1.64 11.40
N SER A 100 -15.33 2.41 11.59
CA SER A 100 -15.27 3.46 12.61
C SER A 100 -14.77 4.74 11.94
N ALA A 101 -15.20 5.88 12.45
CA ALA A 101 -14.70 7.18 12.03
C ALA A 101 -13.17 7.25 12.10
N GLN A 102 -12.58 6.53 13.05
CA GLN A 102 -11.14 6.44 13.23
C GLN A 102 -10.44 5.78 12.03
N ILE A 103 -11.03 4.72 11.44
CA ILE A 103 -10.51 4.08 10.22
C ILE A 103 -10.57 5.06 9.05
N PHE A 104 -11.69 5.77 8.92
CA PHE A 104 -11.84 6.78 7.88
C PHE A 104 -10.74 7.84 7.96
N PHE A 105 -10.54 8.46 9.13
CA PHE A 105 -9.51 9.48 9.29
C PHE A 105 -8.10 8.96 9.05
N LYS A 106 -7.78 7.73 9.47
CA LYS A 106 -6.45 7.16 9.23
C LYS A 106 -6.20 6.87 7.75
N VAL A 107 -7.17 6.32 7.03
CA VAL A 107 -7.05 6.13 5.59
C VAL A 107 -6.94 7.49 4.89
N PHE A 108 -7.75 8.46 5.29
CA PHE A 108 -7.70 9.82 4.75
C PHE A 108 -6.33 10.46 4.92
N PHE A 109 -5.79 10.47 6.15
CA PHE A 109 -4.44 10.99 6.40
C PHE A 109 -3.35 10.17 5.73
N GLY A 110 -3.52 8.84 5.64
CA GLY A 110 -2.64 7.96 4.88
C GLY A 110 -2.58 8.31 3.39
N CYS A 111 -3.73 8.60 2.77
CA CYS A 111 -3.80 9.05 1.39
C CYS A 111 -3.09 10.39 1.20
N ILE A 112 -3.42 11.40 2.02
CA ILE A 112 -2.80 12.72 1.91
C ILE A 112 -1.28 12.61 2.08
N ALA A 113 -0.81 11.91 3.08
CA ALA A 113 0.62 11.73 3.32
C ALA A 113 1.29 10.97 2.16
N GLY A 114 0.65 9.91 1.64
CA GLY A 114 1.17 9.14 0.50
C GLY A 114 1.36 10.01 -0.74
N PHE A 115 0.34 10.76 -1.15
CA PHE A 115 0.45 11.68 -2.28
C PHE A 115 1.43 12.83 -2.03
N SER A 116 1.44 13.41 -0.82
CA SER A 116 2.39 14.48 -0.48
C SER A 116 3.84 14.01 -0.57
N ILE A 117 4.14 12.81 -0.09
CA ILE A 117 5.48 12.21 -0.20
C ILE A 117 5.83 11.93 -1.66
N TYR A 118 4.89 11.39 -2.45
CA TYR A 118 5.12 11.19 -3.86
C TYR A 118 5.54 12.48 -4.56
N TYR A 119 4.75 13.55 -4.41
CA TYR A 119 5.06 14.85 -5.04
C TYR A 119 6.31 15.50 -4.47
N PHE A 120 6.61 15.30 -3.19
CA PHE A 120 7.87 15.76 -2.62
C PHE A 120 9.06 15.14 -3.34
N PHE A 121 9.07 13.81 -3.51
CA PHE A 121 10.16 13.15 -4.23
C PHE A 121 10.19 13.54 -5.71
N GLU A 122 9.03 13.64 -6.38
CA GLU A 122 8.99 14.11 -7.76
C GLU A 122 9.55 15.53 -7.90
N SER A 123 9.25 16.44 -6.99
CA SER A 123 9.78 17.81 -7.03
C SER A 123 11.30 17.86 -6.88
N LEU A 124 11.90 16.95 -6.13
CA LEU A 124 13.35 16.84 -6.01
C LEU A 124 14.03 16.44 -7.33
N PHE A 125 13.37 15.59 -8.12
CA PHE A 125 13.93 15.10 -9.39
C PHE A 125 13.56 15.97 -10.60
N TYR A 126 12.36 16.55 -10.62
CA TYR A 126 11.80 17.26 -11.79
C TYR A 126 11.63 18.78 -11.64
N LYS A 127 12.19 19.41 -10.65
CA LYS A 127 12.37 20.88 -10.40
C LYS A 127 11.20 21.86 -10.64
N ASN A 128 10.11 21.46 -11.29
CA ASN A 128 9.04 22.38 -11.78
C ASN A 128 7.62 21.96 -11.39
N LEU A 129 7.43 21.21 -10.30
CA LEU A 129 6.10 20.77 -9.92
C LEU A 129 5.32 21.85 -9.14
N ASN A 130 4.14 22.20 -9.65
CA ASN A 130 3.18 23.03 -8.92
C ASN A 130 2.33 22.12 -8.00
N TRP A 131 2.73 22.01 -6.74
CA TRP A 131 2.13 21.15 -5.72
C TRP A 131 0.60 21.33 -5.59
N ILE A 132 0.12 22.56 -5.70
CA ILE A 132 -1.31 22.88 -5.51
C ILE A 132 -2.14 22.26 -6.62
N TYR A 133 -1.65 22.33 -7.86
CA TYR A 133 -2.37 21.77 -9.01
C TYR A 133 -2.51 20.23 -8.91
N PHE A 134 -1.42 19.56 -8.55
CA PHE A 134 -1.42 18.10 -8.44
C PHE A 134 -2.27 17.62 -7.26
N LEU A 135 -2.21 18.30 -6.12
CA LEU A 135 -3.03 17.94 -4.97
C LEU A 135 -4.53 18.04 -5.28
N SER A 136 -4.95 19.06 -6.03
CA SER A 136 -6.35 19.23 -6.42
C SER A 136 -6.84 18.15 -7.38
N ALA A 137 -6.00 17.73 -8.32
CA ALA A 137 -6.33 16.67 -9.28
C ALA A 137 -6.47 15.28 -8.59
N ASP A 138 -5.75 15.06 -7.50
CA ASP A 138 -5.75 13.78 -6.80
C ASP A 138 -6.80 13.65 -5.68
N ILE A 139 -7.55 14.71 -5.37
CA ILE A 139 -8.65 14.66 -4.40
C ILE A 139 -9.68 13.58 -4.78
N PHE A 140 -10.05 13.49 -6.04
CA PHE A 140 -10.98 12.45 -6.52
C PHE A 140 -10.40 11.04 -6.37
N LYS A 141 -9.10 10.87 -6.61
CA LYS A 141 -8.40 9.61 -6.40
C LYS A 141 -8.36 9.23 -4.91
N CYS A 142 -8.12 10.20 -4.03
CA CYS A 142 -8.19 9.99 -2.57
C CYS A 142 -9.58 9.51 -2.16
N ILE A 143 -10.65 10.10 -2.65
CA ILE A 143 -12.02 9.67 -2.36
C ILE A 143 -12.24 8.21 -2.81
N GLY A 144 -11.81 7.88 -4.03
CA GLY A 144 -11.88 6.52 -4.56
C GLY A 144 -11.10 5.52 -3.68
N ILE A 145 -9.88 5.85 -3.29
CA ILE A 145 -9.04 5.03 -2.40
C ILE A 145 -9.72 4.83 -1.03
N ILE A 146 -10.30 5.87 -0.46
CA ILE A 146 -10.99 5.80 0.83
C ILE A 146 -12.18 4.85 0.76
N ILE A 147 -13.06 5.04 -0.24
CA ILE A 147 -14.25 4.19 -0.43
C ILE A 147 -13.82 2.73 -0.62
N PHE A 148 -12.85 2.48 -1.49
CA PHE A 148 -12.38 1.13 -1.79
C PHE A 148 -11.69 0.48 -0.58
N SER A 149 -10.86 1.24 0.14
CA SER A 149 -10.18 0.77 1.35
C SER A 149 -11.18 0.41 2.45
N ILE A 150 -12.22 1.23 2.65
CA ILE A 150 -13.26 0.97 3.63
C ILE A 150 -14.08 -0.27 3.27
N ALA A 151 -14.37 -0.47 1.99
CA ALA A 151 -15.16 -1.61 1.53
C ALA A 151 -14.40 -2.95 1.61
N ILE A 152 -13.12 -2.95 1.26
CA ILE A 152 -12.31 -4.17 1.13
C ILE A 152 -11.58 -4.52 2.42
N ARG A 153 -11.10 -3.52 3.14
CA ARG A 153 -10.25 -3.71 4.32
C ARG A 153 -10.86 -4.59 5.41
N PRO A 154 -12.14 -4.49 5.80
CA PRO A 154 -12.71 -5.39 6.80
C PRO A 154 -12.65 -6.87 6.40
N LYS A 155 -12.78 -7.16 5.11
CA LYS A 155 -12.72 -8.52 4.57
C LYS A 155 -11.28 -9.04 4.50
N LEU A 156 -10.34 -8.20 4.08
CA LEU A 156 -8.92 -8.56 4.01
C LEU A 156 -8.23 -8.52 5.37
N ALA A 157 -8.63 -7.64 6.27
CA ALA A 157 -8.01 -7.53 7.59
C ALA A 157 -8.12 -8.83 8.40
N THR A 158 -9.26 -9.52 8.33
CA THR A 158 -9.44 -10.82 8.98
C THR A 158 -8.54 -11.92 8.40
N LEU A 159 -8.15 -11.78 7.13
CA LEU A 159 -7.27 -12.72 6.42
C LEU A 159 -5.79 -12.37 6.60
N LEU A 160 -5.46 -11.07 6.56
CA LEU A 160 -4.08 -10.59 6.59
C LEU A 160 -3.55 -10.42 8.02
N PHE A 161 -4.43 -10.05 8.95
CA PHE A 161 -4.11 -9.74 10.34
C PHE A 161 -5.07 -10.51 11.26
N PRO A 162 -4.81 -11.79 11.53
CA PRO A 162 -5.61 -12.56 12.46
C PRO A 162 -5.60 -11.88 13.85
N PRO A 163 -6.67 -12.03 14.65
CA PRO A 163 -6.72 -11.50 16.00
C PRO A 163 -5.50 -11.94 16.82
N LYS A 164 -5.01 -11.07 17.71
CA LYS A 164 -3.84 -11.37 18.57
C LYS A 164 -4.00 -12.67 19.42
N GLU A 165 -5.24 -13.03 19.74
CA GLU A 165 -5.54 -14.30 20.41
C GLU A 165 -5.13 -15.49 19.54
N THR A 166 -5.38 -15.42 18.23
CA THR A 166 -4.96 -16.48 17.29
C THR A 166 -3.44 -16.52 17.13
N GLU A 167 -2.75 -15.37 17.22
CA GLU A 167 -1.27 -15.37 17.21
C GLU A 167 -0.70 -16.01 18.48
N LYS A 168 -1.28 -15.74 19.66
CA LYS A 168 -0.87 -16.39 20.92
C LYS A 168 -1.12 -17.91 20.89
N GLU A 169 -2.30 -18.33 20.42
CA GLU A 169 -2.59 -19.76 20.24
C GLU A 169 -1.61 -20.43 19.27
N ILE A 170 -1.22 -19.74 18.20
CA ILE A 170 -0.25 -20.23 17.24
C ILE A 170 1.15 -20.29 17.87
N GLU A 171 1.56 -19.31 18.66
CA GLU A 171 2.84 -19.32 19.38
C GLU A 171 2.88 -20.43 20.46
N GLU A 172 1.79 -20.65 21.18
CA GLU A 172 1.69 -21.75 22.15
C GLU A 172 1.73 -23.13 21.47
N LEU A 173 1.08 -23.26 20.31
CA LEU A 173 1.16 -24.48 19.51
C LEU A 173 2.58 -24.73 18.99
N ILE A 174 3.31 -23.69 18.59
CA ILE A 174 4.71 -23.81 18.17
C ILE A 174 5.60 -24.20 19.34
N LYS A 175 5.37 -23.65 20.55
CA LYS A 175 6.12 -24.03 21.76
C LYS A 175 5.87 -25.48 22.19
N LYS A 176 4.66 -26.01 21.98
CA LYS A 176 4.33 -27.42 22.29
C LYS A 176 4.87 -28.40 21.25
N LEU A 177 5.31 -27.93 20.09
CA LEU A 177 5.85 -28.76 19.00
C LEU A 177 7.38 -28.77 18.94
N LYS A 178 8.04 -27.98 19.81
CA LYS A 178 9.49 -28.01 20.06
C LYS A 178 9.79 -28.80 21.31
#